data_4a31e357dc33c58afb08636ef67bb303
#
_entry.id   4a31e357dc33c58afb08636ef67bb303
#
_cell.length_a   1.000
_cell.length_b   1.000
_cell.length_c   1.000
_cell.angle_alpha   90.00
_cell.angle_beta   90.00
_cell.angle_gamma   90.00
#
_symmetry.space_group_name_H-M   'P 1'
#
loop_
_entity.id
_entity.type
_entity.pdbx_description
1 polymer ?
#
loop_
_entity_poly.entity_id
_entity_poly.type
_entity_poly.pdbx_seq_one_letter_code
_entity_poly.pdbx_strand_id
1 'polypeptide(L)'
;MKIIAIASPAGGVGKTTLAHAISVAAAEFGKKTLLIDLDPAGSLTFRLGFENPRFTITDYLTGKSLSSENLDSTSERFAFIPADSRLTTELAIDSLSAFLKELPEPFDLIVLDTAPSLTQSLKLALSVADHIFTPVDTSLHSLRALLQLRAMTDVAVTAITSGEVIIKECSPALDVALIRSSEMDGLIKGNLSILTTDKSGDVAESYRSATYSILEILGLE
;
A
#
# COMPACT_ATOMS: atom_id res chain seq x y z
N MET A 1 -2.20 11.54 -11.97
CA MET A 1 -1.96 10.19 -11.39
C MET A 1 -0.68 10.23 -10.59
N LYS A 2 -0.71 9.76 -9.36
CA LYS A 2 0.45 9.54 -8.50
C LYS A 2 0.51 8.09 -8.09
N ILE A 3 1.70 7.54 -7.98
CA ILE A 3 1.94 6.13 -7.61
C ILE A 3 2.74 6.12 -6.31
N ILE A 4 2.22 5.46 -5.29
CA ILE A 4 2.93 5.27 -4.03
C ILE A 4 3.16 3.79 -3.74
N ALA A 5 4.30 3.47 -3.16
CA ALA A 5 4.56 2.13 -2.64
C ALA A 5 4.54 2.16 -1.11
N ILE A 6 3.79 1.24 -0.53
CA ILE A 6 3.85 0.96 0.91
C ILE A 6 4.84 -0.18 1.09
N ALA A 7 6.06 0.17 1.45
CA ALA A 7 7.18 -0.76 1.40
C ALA A 7 7.97 -0.79 2.70
N SER A 8 8.41 -1.96 3.09
CA SER A 8 9.38 -2.20 4.16
C SER A 8 9.94 -3.61 4.02
N PRO A 9 11.26 -3.81 4.07
CA PRO A 9 11.86 -5.13 4.19
C PRO A 9 11.43 -5.89 5.45
N ALA A 10 10.98 -5.18 6.49
CA ALA A 10 10.48 -5.80 7.72
C ALA A 10 9.08 -6.41 7.52
N GLY A 11 8.88 -7.63 8.05
CA GLY A 11 7.58 -8.26 8.16
C GLY A 11 6.79 -7.78 9.39
N GLY A 12 5.45 -7.82 9.33
CA GLY A 12 4.59 -7.52 10.48
C GLY A 12 4.50 -6.06 10.91
N VAL A 13 5.09 -5.12 10.17
CA VAL A 13 5.09 -3.68 10.52
C VAL A 13 3.82 -2.94 10.12
N GLY A 14 2.86 -3.61 9.47
CA GLY A 14 1.55 -3.04 9.13
C GLY A 14 1.42 -2.49 7.71
N LYS A 15 2.29 -2.87 6.76
CA LYS A 15 2.21 -2.44 5.34
C LYS A 15 0.81 -2.61 4.74
N THR A 16 0.32 -3.84 4.72
CA THR A 16 -0.99 -4.21 4.16
C THR A 16 -2.15 -3.45 4.81
N THR A 17 -2.10 -3.28 6.13
CA THR A 17 -3.12 -2.50 6.85
C THR A 17 -3.07 -1.03 6.45
N LEU A 18 -1.86 -0.48 6.32
CA LEU A 18 -1.65 0.90 5.91
C LEU A 18 -2.08 1.13 4.45
N ALA A 19 -1.69 0.23 3.52
CA ALA A 19 -2.09 0.32 2.12
C ALA A 19 -3.61 0.31 1.96
N HIS A 20 -4.30 -0.60 2.65
CA HIS A 20 -5.75 -0.66 2.66
C HIS A 20 -6.37 0.63 3.24
N ALA A 21 -5.91 1.07 4.42
CA ALA A 21 -6.44 2.26 5.08
C ALA A 21 -6.24 3.53 4.24
N ILE A 22 -5.06 3.72 3.63
CA ILE A 22 -4.79 4.84 2.72
C ILE A 22 -5.75 4.82 1.53
N SER A 23 -6.00 3.64 0.93
CA SER A 23 -6.89 3.52 -0.22
C SER A 23 -8.33 3.90 0.12
N VAL A 24 -8.81 3.50 1.30
CA VAL A 24 -10.15 3.88 1.80
C VAL A 24 -10.21 5.38 2.09
N ALA A 25 -9.24 5.92 2.84
CA ALA A 25 -9.23 7.34 3.19
C ALA A 25 -9.11 8.23 1.94
N ALA A 26 -8.25 7.87 0.99
CA ALA A 26 -8.13 8.61 -0.27
C ALA A 26 -9.47 8.62 -1.05
N ALA A 27 -10.20 7.49 -1.08
CA ALA A 27 -11.53 7.43 -1.67
C ALA A 27 -12.55 8.26 -0.88
N GLU A 28 -12.48 8.31 0.47
CA GLU A 28 -13.28 9.22 1.30
C GLU A 28 -13.00 10.69 0.96
N PHE A 29 -11.75 11.05 0.67
CA PHE A 29 -11.32 12.39 0.21
C PHE A 29 -11.61 12.65 -1.28
N GLY A 30 -12.37 11.78 -1.95
CA GLY A 30 -12.82 11.95 -3.33
C GLY A 30 -11.77 11.62 -4.39
N LYS A 31 -10.67 10.95 -4.04
CA LYS A 31 -9.65 10.53 -5.02
C LYS A 31 -10.03 9.18 -5.64
N LYS A 32 -10.00 9.11 -6.96
CA LYS A 32 -10.16 7.84 -7.67
C LYS A 32 -8.92 6.99 -7.45
N THR A 33 -9.05 5.94 -6.63
CA THR A 33 -7.92 5.18 -6.10
C THR A 33 -7.92 3.75 -6.62
N LEU A 34 -6.73 3.27 -7.01
CA LEU A 34 -6.45 1.88 -7.35
C LEU A 34 -5.46 1.31 -6.33
N LEU A 35 -5.83 0.23 -5.69
CA LEU A 35 -4.95 -0.55 -4.81
C LEU A 35 -4.51 -1.82 -5.54
N ILE A 36 -3.20 -2.08 -5.57
CA ILE A 36 -2.62 -3.26 -6.20
C ILE A 36 -1.85 -4.05 -5.14
N ASP A 37 -2.22 -5.32 -4.96
CA ASP A 37 -1.46 -6.25 -4.12
C ASP A 37 -0.25 -6.77 -4.93
N LEU A 38 0.95 -6.55 -4.42
CA LEU A 38 2.21 -7.06 -4.97
C LEU A 38 2.91 -8.05 -4.02
N ASP A 39 2.18 -8.57 -3.01
CA ASP A 39 2.69 -9.63 -2.16
C ASP A 39 2.26 -11.00 -2.72
N PRO A 40 3.20 -11.88 -3.15
CA PRO A 40 2.84 -13.21 -3.61
C PRO A 40 2.14 -14.07 -2.56
N ALA A 41 2.21 -13.71 -1.27
CA ALA A 41 1.43 -14.35 -0.21
C ALA A 41 -0.06 -13.97 -0.28
N GLY A 42 -0.44 -12.90 -1.00
CA GLY A 42 -1.82 -12.48 -1.21
C GLY A 42 -2.55 -12.10 0.09
N SER A 43 -1.83 -11.58 1.07
CA SER A 43 -2.42 -11.25 2.37
C SER A 43 -3.51 -10.19 2.27
N LEU A 44 -3.32 -9.18 1.42
CA LEU A 44 -4.32 -8.17 1.15
C LEU A 44 -5.47 -8.75 0.34
N THR A 45 -5.16 -9.53 -0.68
CA THR A 45 -6.11 -10.24 -1.55
C THR A 45 -7.09 -11.07 -0.72
N PHE A 46 -6.56 -11.90 0.19
CA PHE A 46 -7.39 -12.69 1.10
C PHE A 46 -8.21 -11.81 2.05
N ARG A 47 -7.60 -10.77 2.63
CA ARG A 47 -8.27 -9.83 3.54
C ARG A 47 -9.46 -9.13 2.89
N LEU A 48 -9.37 -8.79 1.60
CA LEU A 48 -10.46 -8.16 0.84
C LEU A 48 -11.51 -9.16 0.33
N GLY A 49 -11.36 -10.45 0.62
CA GLY A 49 -12.33 -11.50 0.26
C GLY A 49 -12.16 -12.08 -1.14
N PHE A 50 -11.04 -11.79 -1.81
CA PHE A 50 -10.75 -12.33 -3.14
C PHE A 50 -9.99 -13.66 -3.02
N GLU A 51 -10.64 -14.70 -2.49
CA GLU A 51 -9.99 -16.02 -2.27
C GLU A 51 -9.62 -16.73 -3.58
N ASN A 52 -10.40 -16.54 -4.64
CA ASN A 52 -10.18 -17.14 -5.96
C ASN A 52 -10.41 -16.10 -7.06
N PRO A 53 -9.54 -15.11 -7.21
CA PRO A 53 -9.71 -14.08 -8.21
C PRO A 53 -9.59 -14.66 -9.62
N ARG A 54 -10.45 -14.20 -10.55
CA ARG A 54 -10.42 -14.63 -11.95
C ARG A 54 -9.12 -14.20 -12.64
N PHE A 55 -8.63 -13.02 -12.30
CA PHE A 55 -7.41 -12.44 -12.81
C PHE A 55 -6.65 -11.79 -11.66
N THR A 56 -5.33 -11.82 -11.74
CA THR A 56 -4.42 -11.24 -10.76
C THR A 56 -3.43 -10.32 -11.45
N ILE A 57 -2.69 -9.55 -10.67
CA ILE A 57 -1.63 -8.70 -11.23
C ILE A 57 -0.63 -9.51 -12.06
N THR A 58 -0.36 -10.77 -11.72
CA THR A 58 0.55 -11.63 -12.50
C THR A 58 0.05 -11.85 -13.93
N ASP A 59 -1.26 -12.04 -14.11
CA ASP A 59 -1.84 -12.20 -15.46
C ASP A 59 -1.59 -10.96 -16.31
N TYR A 60 -1.74 -9.77 -15.72
CA TYR A 60 -1.52 -8.50 -16.42
C TYR A 60 -0.05 -8.24 -16.71
N LEU A 61 0.85 -8.52 -15.76
CA LEU A 61 2.29 -8.38 -15.97
C LEU A 61 2.87 -9.38 -16.97
N THR A 62 2.14 -10.46 -17.27
CA THR A 62 2.51 -11.47 -18.27
C THR A 62 1.80 -11.29 -19.62
N GLY A 63 1.15 -10.14 -19.84
CA GLY A 63 0.64 -9.73 -21.16
C GLY A 63 -0.87 -9.83 -21.34
N LYS A 64 -1.65 -10.07 -20.27
CA LYS A 64 -3.10 -9.97 -20.37
C LYS A 64 -3.55 -8.51 -20.28
N SER A 65 -4.46 -8.10 -21.14
CA SER A 65 -5.02 -6.75 -21.08
C SER A 65 -6.09 -6.65 -19.98
N LEU A 66 -6.04 -5.56 -19.21
CA LEU A 66 -7.08 -5.21 -18.25
C LEU A 66 -8.19 -4.45 -18.97
N SER A 67 -9.43 -4.87 -18.77
CA SER A 67 -10.61 -4.10 -19.16
C SER A 67 -11.32 -3.54 -17.93
N SER A 68 -12.12 -2.48 -18.12
CA SER A 68 -12.91 -1.90 -17.01
C SER A 68 -13.85 -2.92 -16.37
N GLU A 69 -14.32 -3.92 -17.14
CA GLU A 69 -15.20 -5.00 -16.65
C GLU A 69 -14.46 -6.01 -15.74
N ASN A 70 -13.12 -6.07 -15.86
CA ASN A 70 -12.28 -6.97 -15.08
C ASN A 70 -11.60 -6.26 -13.90
N LEU A 71 -11.90 -4.97 -13.69
CA LEU A 71 -11.40 -4.20 -12.57
C LEU A 71 -12.37 -4.36 -11.40
N ASP A 72 -11.94 -5.05 -10.36
CA ASP A 72 -12.75 -5.28 -9.19
C ASP A 72 -12.98 -3.97 -8.43
N SER A 73 -14.24 -3.66 -8.14
CA SER A 73 -14.62 -2.53 -7.30
C SER A 73 -14.96 -3.03 -5.90
N THR A 74 -14.35 -2.43 -4.89
CA THR A 74 -14.62 -2.79 -3.49
C THR A 74 -15.82 -2.04 -2.94
N SER A 75 -16.44 -2.56 -1.88
CA SER A 75 -17.50 -1.87 -1.15
C SER A 75 -17.03 -0.56 -0.50
N GLU A 76 -15.72 -0.38 -0.37
CA GLU A 76 -15.06 0.81 0.20
C GLU A 76 -14.64 1.83 -0.88
N ARG A 77 -15.19 1.71 -2.11
CA ARG A 77 -15.12 2.68 -3.21
C ARG A 77 -13.73 2.91 -3.81
N PHE A 78 -12.81 1.99 -3.68
CA PHE A 78 -11.58 1.95 -4.45
C PHE A 78 -11.55 0.73 -5.39
N ALA A 79 -10.81 0.82 -6.48
CA ALA A 79 -10.57 -0.30 -7.38
C ALA A 79 -9.42 -1.17 -6.84
N PHE A 80 -9.49 -2.47 -7.09
CA PHE A 80 -8.51 -3.41 -6.58
C PHE A 80 -8.00 -4.39 -7.64
N ILE A 81 -6.70 -4.69 -7.61
CA ILE A 81 -6.09 -5.77 -8.39
C ILE A 81 -5.41 -6.73 -7.42
N PRO A 82 -5.91 -7.98 -7.35
CA PRO A 82 -5.40 -9.01 -6.44
C PRO A 82 -4.05 -9.59 -6.89
N ALA A 83 -3.32 -10.18 -5.93
CA ALA A 83 -2.10 -10.95 -6.15
C ALA A 83 -2.35 -12.46 -6.17
N ASP A 84 -1.33 -13.18 -6.60
CA ASP A 84 -1.20 -14.63 -6.39
C ASP A 84 0.25 -15.08 -6.26
N SER A 85 0.45 -16.35 -5.92
CA SER A 85 1.78 -16.93 -5.70
C SER A 85 2.68 -16.96 -6.95
N ARG A 86 2.14 -16.74 -8.14
CA ARG A 86 2.92 -16.67 -9.41
C ARG A 86 3.78 -15.39 -9.50
N LEU A 87 3.54 -14.39 -8.65
CA LEU A 87 4.42 -13.20 -8.54
C LEU A 87 5.85 -13.52 -8.10
N THR A 88 6.14 -14.76 -7.71
CA THR A 88 7.52 -15.23 -7.44
C THR A 88 8.30 -15.52 -8.71
N THR A 89 7.65 -15.59 -9.88
CA THR A 89 8.31 -15.81 -11.16
C THR A 89 9.14 -14.60 -11.57
N GLU A 90 10.15 -14.83 -12.39
CA GLU A 90 10.98 -13.76 -12.93
C GLU A 90 10.15 -12.94 -13.92
N LEU A 91 9.90 -11.68 -13.57
CA LEU A 91 9.16 -10.71 -14.38
C LEU A 91 10.12 -9.62 -14.86
N ALA A 92 9.87 -9.10 -16.06
CA ALA A 92 10.63 -7.96 -16.57
C ALA A 92 10.43 -6.74 -15.66
N ILE A 93 11.51 -5.99 -15.38
CA ILE A 93 11.48 -4.86 -14.44
C ILE A 93 10.55 -3.74 -14.90
N ASP A 94 10.31 -3.62 -16.19
CA ASP A 94 9.43 -2.64 -16.81
C ASP A 94 7.98 -3.12 -16.99
N SER A 95 7.67 -4.38 -16.65
CA SER A 95 6.33 -4.96 -16.84
C SER A 95 5.24 -4.19 -16.10
N LEU A 96 5.52 -3.76 -14.85
CA LEU A 96 4.56 -2.97 -14.08
C LEU A 96 4.38 -1.57 -14.69
N SER A 97 5.46 -0.93 -15.12
CA SER A 97 5.39 0.37 -15.81
C SER A 97 4.60 0.29 -17.12
N ALA A 98 4.78 -0.77 -17.90
CA ALA A 98 4.03 -1.01 -19.12
C ALA A 98 2.54 -1.20 -18.82
N PHE A 99 2.21 -2.05 -17.87
CA PHE A 99 0.84 -2.28 -17.43
C PHE A 99 0.13 -1.00 -16.97
N LEU A 100 0.78 -0.18 -16.14
CA LEU A 100 0.19 1.04 -15.59
C LEU A 100 -0.12 2.09 -16.67
N LYS A 101 0.56 2.07 -17.82
CA LYS A 101 0.27 2.93 -18.97
C LYS A 101 -0.97 2.49 -19.77
N GLU A 102 -1.35 1.22 -19.63
CA GLU A 102 -2.48 0.61 -20.33
C GLU A 102 -3.75 0.49 -19.46
N LEU A 103 -3.78 1.17 -18.31
CA LEU A 103 -4.96 1.18 -17.45
C LEU A 103 -6.18 1.69 -18.23
N PRO A 104 -7.34 1.01 -18.13
CA PRO A 104 -8.53 1.30 -18.94
C PRO A 104 -9.20 2.64 -18.59
N GLU A 105 -8.83 3.21 -17.45
CA GLU A 105 -9.37 4.46 -16.95
C GLU A 105 -8.34 5.20 -16.08
N PRO A 106 -8.43 6.55 -15.96
CA PRO A 106 -7.51 7.32 -15.16
C PRO A 106 -7.80 7.15 -13.66
N PHE A 107 -6.73 7.10 -12.86
CA PHE A 107 -6.74 7.14 -11.40
C PHE A 107 -5.98 8.39 -10.91
N ASP A 108 -6.39 8.94 -9.76
CA ASP A 108 -5.67 10.02 -9.10
C ASP A 108 -4.49 9.45 -8.32
N LEU A 109 -4.74 8.33 -7.60
CA LEU A 109 -3.77 7.65 -6.75
C LEU A 109 -3.74 6.14 -7.04
N ILE A 110 -2.53 5.60 -7.18
CA ILE A 110 -2.27 4.16 -7.20
C ILE A 110 -1.46 3.83 -5.95
N VAL A 111 -1.94 2.88 -5.17
CA VAL A 111 -1.29 2.37 -3.95
C VAL A 111 -0.79 0.96 -4.22
N LEU A 112 0.51 0.73 -4.01
CA LEU A 112 1.14 -0.58 -4.17
C LEU A 112 1.43 -1.16 -2.78
N ASP A 113 0.77 -2.26 -2.41
CA ASP A 113 1.12 -3.05 -1.22
C ASP A 113 2.23 -4.04 -1.58
N THR A 114 3.33 -4.05 -0.82
CA THR A 114 4.50 -4.87 -1.15
C THR A 114 4.76 -5.97 -0.14
N ALA A 115 5.33 -7.07 -0.61
CA ALA A 115 5.83 -8.15 0.23
C ALA A 115 6.91 -7.67 1.21
N PRO A 116 7.04 -8.32 2.38
CA PRO A 116 8.25 -8.19 3.18
C PRO A 116 9.46 -8.76 2.42
N SER A 117 10.67 -8.31 2.75
CA SER A 117 11.93 -8.71 2.10
C SER A 117 12.19 -8.09 0.72
N LEU A 118 13.37 -8.39 0.20
CA LEU A 118 13.92 -7.80 -1.03
C LEU A 118 13.53 -8.62 -2.27
N THR A 119 12.23 -8.78 -2.46
CA THR A 119 11.66 -9.58 -3.55
C THR A 119 11.68 -8.85 -4.90
N GLN A 120 11.42 -9.60 -5.97
CA GLN A 120 11.22 -9.04 -7.31
C GLN A 120 10.03 -8.06 -7.33
N SER A 121 8.94 -8.38 -6.63
CA SER A 121 7.77 -7.52 -6.55
C SER A 121 8.06 -6.17 -5.86
N LEU A 122 8.95 -6.16 -4.84
CA LEU A 122 9.42 -4.90 -4.26
C LEU A 122 10.19 -4.08 -5.31
N LYS A 123 11.09 -4.69 -6.08
CA LYS A 123 11.83 -3.99 -7.14
C LYS A 123 10.90 -3.40 -8.19
N LEU A 124 9.87 -4.14 -8.60
CA LEU A 124 8.83 -3.64 -9.52
C LEU A 124 8.12 -2.41 -8.94
N ALA A 125 7.73 -2.45 -7.66
CA ALA A 125 7.09 -1.32 -7.01
C ALA A 125 8.01 -0.09 -6.94
N LEU A 126 9.30 -0.28 -6.57
CA LEU A 126 10.28 0.79 -6.49
C LEU A 126 10.58 1.43 -7.85
N SER A 127 10.47 0.66 -8.95
CA SER A 127 10.75 1.16 -10.31
C SER A 127 9.69 2.13 -10.85
N VAL A 128 8.49 2.16 -10.26
CA VAL A 128 7.36 2.98 -10.74
C VAL A 128 6.85 3.99 -9.72
N ALA A 129 7.21 3.85 -8.44
CA ALA A 129 6.69 4.72 -7.38
C ALA A 129 7.22 6.15 -7.51
N ASP A 130 6.33 7.14 -7.41
CA ASP A 130 6.67 8.55 -7.25
C ASP A 130 7.17 8.84 -5.83
N HIS A 131 6.64 8.09 -4.85
CA HIS A 131 7.01 8.21 -3.43
C HIS A 131 6.81 6.88 -2.71
N ILE A 132 7.64 6.65 -1.69
CA ILE A 132 7.57 5.46 -0.86
C ILE A 132 7.21 5.86 0.56
N PHE A 133 6.20 5.22 1.12
CA PHE A 133 5.84 5.35 2.52
C PHE A 133 6.13 4.04 3.24
N THR A 134 6.81 4.12 4.39
CA THR A 134 7.19 2.95 5.17
C THR A 134 6.71 3.06 6.60
N PRO A 135 5.90 2.10 7.08
CA PRO A 135 5.52 2.07 8.49
C PRO A 135 6.73 1.72 9.36
N VAL A 136 6.94 2.50 10.43
CA VAL A 136 8.04 2.33 11.39
C VAL A 136 7.47 2.31 12.80
N ASP A 137 7.80 1.27 13.55
CA ASP A 137 7.47 1.15 14.97
C ASP A 137 8.71 1.36 15.86
N THR A 138 8.55 1.17 17.16
CA THR A 138 9.63 1.34 18.16
C THR A 138 10.72 0.27 18.09
N SER A 139 10.61 -0.73 17.20
CA SER A 139 11.59 -1.81 17.10
C SER A 139 12.83 -1.41 16.29
N LEU A 140 14.00 -1.88 16.72
CA LEU A 140 15.23 -1.75 15.93
C LEU A 140 15.13 -2.44 14.57
N HIS A 141 14.26 -3.44 14.45
CA HIS A 141 14.05 -4.16 13.20
C HIS A 141 13.40 -3.25 12.15
N SER A 142 12.36 -2.51 12.50
CA SER A 142 11.70 -1.58 11.58
C SER A 142 12.60 -0.39 11.21
N LEU A 143 13.40 0.13 12.16
CA LEU A 143 14.38 1.19 11.89
C LEU A 143 15.47 0.73 10.91
N ARG A 144 16.02 -0.48 11.10
CA ARG A 144 16.98 -1.06 10.17
C ARG A 144 16.38 -1.25 8.77
N ALA A 145 15.13 -1.70 8.70
CA ALA A 145 14.41 -1.86 7.45
C ALA A 145 14.22 -0.53 6.71
N LEU A 146 13.90 0.56 7.42
CA LEU A 146 13.84 1.91 6.86
C LEU A 146 15.18 2.33 6.26
N LEU A 147 16.28 2.19 7.01
CA LEU A 147 17.63 2.55 6.53
C LEU A 147 18.04 1.71 5.32
N GLN A 148 17.73 0.41 5.33
CA GLN A 148 17.99 -0.49 4.22
C GLN A 148 17.18 -0.11 2.97
N LEU A 149 15.90 0.23 3.13
CA LEU A 149 15.04 0.68 2.04
C LEU A 149 15.58 1.96 1.40
N ARG A 150 15.97 2.95 2.21
CA ARG A 150 16.59 4.20 1.73
C ARG A 150 17.89 3.99 0.98
N ALA A 151 18.67 2.99 1.34
CA ALA A 151 19.92 2.66 0.65
C ALA A 151 19.71 1.96 -0.70
N MET A 152 18.48 1.51 -1.00
CA MET A 152 18.17 0.72 -2.21
C MET A 152 17.54 1.53 -3.34
N THR A 153 17.12 2.76 -3.09
CA THR A 153 16.37 3.55 -4.05
C THR A 153 16.67 5.03 -3.91
N ASP A 154 16.63 5.73 -5.03
CA ASP A 154 16.69 7.20 -5.09
C ASP A 154 15.31 7.85 -4.95
N VAL A 155 14.23 7.05 -4.94
CA VAL A 155 12.87 7.55 -4.70
C VAL A 155 12.74 8.02 -3.26
N ALA A 156 12.06 9.15 -3.06
CA ALA A 156 11.84 9.70 -1.72
C ALA A 156 11.12 8.69 -0.80
N VAL A 157 11.68 8.46 0.38
CA VAL A 157 11.15 7.53 1.39
C VAL A 157 10.78 8.30 2.65
N THR A 158 9.48 8.39 2.93
CA THR A 158 8.94 9.02 4.15
C THR A 158 8.47 7.95 5.13
N ALA A 159 8.93 8.03 6.36
CA ALA A 159 8.47 7.14 7.42
C ALA A 159 7.08 7.56 7.93
N ILE A 160 6.26 6.57 8.25
CA ILE A 160 5.01 6.76 8.98
C ILE A 160 5.18 6.05 10.33
N THR A 161 5.35 6.84 11.38
CA THR A 161 5.67 6.31 12.69
C THR A 161 4.43 5.82 13.43
N SER A 162 4.62 4.87 14.32
CA SER A 162 3.56 4.40 15.23
C SER A 162 4.14 4.28 16.65
N GLY A 163 3.38 4.78 17.64
CA GLY A 163 3.84 4.89 19.01
C GLY A 163 4.89 6.01 19.21
N GLU A 164 5.57 6.01 20.34
CA GLU A 164 6.59 7.00 20.69
C GLU A 164 7.94 6.69 20.00
N VAL A 165 7.98 6.84 18.69
CA VAL A 165 9.22 6.69 17.92
C VAL A 165 10.00 8.00 17.95
N ILE A 166 11.32 7.94 18.11
CA ILE A 166 12.19 9.12 18.02
C ILE A 166 12.24 9.58 16.57
N ILE A 167 11.43 10.58 16.24
CA ILE A 167 11.22 11.09 14.88
C ILE A 167 12.53 11.50 14.18
N LYS A 168 13.55 11.95 14.94
CA LYS A 168 14.85 12.37 14.38
C LYS A 168 15.56 11.28 13.56
N GLU A 169 15.49 10.04 14.01
CA GLU A 169 16.16 8.91 13.34
C GLU A 169 15.32 8.40 12.14
N CYS A 170 14.04 8.72 12.12
CA CYS A 170 13.14 8.36 11.04
C CYS A 170 13.01 9.45 9.95
N SER A 171 13.58 10.65 10.16
CA SER A 171 13.42 11.77 9.21
C SER A 171 13.97 11.43 7.80
N PRO A 172 13.23 11.78 6.69
CA PRO A 172 11.90 12.40 6.71
C PRO A 172 10.81 11.43 7.19
N ALA A 173 9.90 11.95 8.02
CA ALA A 173 8.73 11.23 8.53
C ALA A 173 7.50 12.13 8.45
N LEU A 174 6.30 11.55 8.42
CA LEU A 174 5.07 12.32 8.56
C LEU A 174 5.02 12.96 9.96
N ASP A 175 4.45 14.15 10.05
CA ASP A 175 4.20 14.83 11.33
C ASP A 175 3.08 14.16 12.16
N VAL A 176 2.36 13.24 11.55
CA VAL A 176 1.28 12.45 12.17
C VAL A 176 1.77 11.04 12.47
N ALA A 177 1.61 10.59 13.71
CA ALA A 177 1.89 9.21 14.10
C ALA A 177 0.61 8.37 14.08
N LEU A 178 0.73 7.13 13.61
CA LEU A 178 -0.37 6.16 13.68
C LEU A 178 -0.58 5.68 15.12
N ILE A 179 -1.83 5.61 15.51
CA ILE A 179 -2.21 4.97 16.78
C ILE A 179 -2.26 3.45 16.54
N ARG A 180 -1.47 2.71 17.30
CA ARG A 180 -1.56 1.24 17.37
C ARG A 180 -2.45 0.84 18.53
N SER A 181 -3.43 0.03 18.24
CA SER A 181 -4.23 -0.65 19.26
C SER A 181 -3.83 -2.13 19.29
N SER A 182 -3.62 -2.69 20.46
CA SER A 182 -3.48 -4.15 20.65
C SER A 182 -4.74 -4.91 20.23
N GLU A 183 -5.86 -4.20 20.07
CA GLU A 183 -7.15 -4.72 19.66
C GLU A 183 -7.39 -4.60 18.15
N MET A 184 -6.41 -4.12 17.36
CA MET A 184 -6.59 -3.89 15.92
C MET A 184 -7.10 -5.12 15.16
N ASP A 185 -6.64 -6.32 15.52
CA ASP A 185 -7.14 -7.55 14.90
C ASP A 185 -8.63 -7.80 15.19
N GLY A 186 -9.10 -7.35 16.36
CA GLY A 186 -10.51 -7.38 16.73
C GLY A 186 -11.35 -6.27 16.09
N LEU A 187 -10.74 -5.16 15.72
CA LEU A 187 -11.39 -4.02 15.06
C LEU A 187 -11.54 -4.23 13.55
N ILE A 188 -10.64 -5.00 12.94
CA ILE A 188 -10.72 -5.38 11.53
C ILE A 188 -11.71 -6.55 11.40
N LYS A 189 -12.93 -6.25 10.99
CA LYS A 189 -14.01 -7.23 10.84
C LYS A 189 -14.27 -7.53 9.36
N GLY A 190 -14.18 -8.81 9.02
CA GLY A 190 -14.43 -9.24 7.65
C GLY A 190 -13.43 -8.62 6.66
N ASN A 191 -13.94 -8.16 5.53
CA ASN A 191 -13.15 -7.65 4.42
C ASN A 191 -13.02 -6.11 4.43
N LEU A 192 -13.28 -5.46 5.57
CA LEU A 192 -13.37 -4.01 5.70
C LEU A 192 -12.14 -3.44 6.43
N SER A 193 -11.79 -2.21 6.07
CA SER A 193 -10.78 -1.40 6.76
C SER A 193 -11.23 -1.00 8.16
N ILE A 194 -10.27 -0.65 9.01
CA ILE A 194 -10.52 0.00 10.29
C ILE A 194 -11.33 1.31 10.13
N LEU A 195 -11.15 2.03 9.03
CA LEU A 195 -11.89 3.25 8.73
C LEU A 195 -13.39 3.01 8.55
N THR A 196 -13.74 1.81 8.11
CA THR A 196 -15.13 1.41 7.89
C THR A 196 -15.73 0.75 9.12
N THR A 197 -14.93 -0.02 9.87
CA THR A 197 -15.40 -0.79 11.03
C THR A 197 -15.49 0.03 12.32
N ASP A 198 -14.63 1.03 12.49
CA ASP A 198 -14.61 1.96 13.62
C ASP A 198 -14.43 3.41 13.13
N LYS A 199 -15.45 3.92 12.45
CA LYS A 199 -15.40 5.18 11.70
C LYS A 199 -14.99 6.40 12.52
N SER A 200 -15.31 6.43 13.80
CA SER A 200 -15.08 7.56 14.70
C SER A 200 -14.01 7.29 15.76
N GLY A 201 -13.33 6.14 15.68
CA GLY A 201 -12.29 5.80 16.62
C GLY A 201 -10.99 6.55 16.35
N ASP A 202 -10.22 6.82 17.40
CA ASP A 202 -8.94 7.53 17.32
C ASP A 202 -7.95 6.85 16.37
N VAL A 203 -8.01 5.50 16.29
CA VAL A 203 -7.18 4.72 15.36
C VAL A 203 -7.53 5.10 13.92
N ALA A 204 -8.81 5.05 13.53
CA ALA A 204 -9.25 5.40 12.19
C ALA A 204 -8.90 6.85 11.84
N GLU A 205 -9.07 7.77 12.79
CA GLU A 205 -8.73 9.18 12.60
C GLU A 205 -7.24 9.39 12.37
N SER A 206 -6.37 8.64 13.06
CA SER A 206 -4.91 8.72 12.84
C SER A 206 -4.53 8.29 11.39
N TYR A 207 -5.21 7.28 10.84
CA TYR A 207 -4.99 6.88 9.44
C TYR A 207 -5.53 7.90 8.43
N ARG A 208 -6.68 8.56 8.72
CA ARG A 208 -7.19 9.65 7.88
C ARG A 208 -6.23 10.83 7.87
N SER A 209 -5.77 11.26 9.04
CA SER A 209 -4.81 12.35 9.17
C SER A 209 -3.49 12.04 8.45
N ALA A 210 -2.97 10.82 8.59
CA ALA A 210 -1.78 10.39 7.86
C ALA A 210 -2.02 10.37 6.34
N THR A 211 -3.19 9.91 5.88
CA THR A 211 -3.53 9.92 4.46
C THR A 211 -3.66 11.34 3.92
N TYR A 212 -4.25 12.26 4.68
CA TYR A 212 -4.32 13.67 4.28
C TYR A 212 -2.90 14.24 4.07
N SER A 213 -1.98 14.05 5.02
CA SER A 213 -0.58 14.48 4.86
C SER A 213 0.13 13.81 3.67
N ILE A 214 -0.19 12.55 3.37
CA ILE A 214 0.31 11.88 2.16
C ILE A 214 -0.20 12.59 0.91
N LEU A 215 -1.49 12.92 0.83
CA LEU A 215 -2.07 13.62 -0.32
C LEU A 215 -1.46 15.01 -0.49
N GLU A 216 -1.18 15.75 0.59
CA GLU A 216 -0.45 17.02 0.55
C GLU A 216 0.95 16.86 -0.04
N ILE A 217 1.74 15.88 0.43
CA ILE A 217 3.09 15.59 -0.12
C ILE A 217 3.03 15.29 -1.62
N LEU A 218 1.96 14.65 -2.09
CA LEU A 218 1.76 14.29 -3.48
C LEU A 218 1.17 15.40 -4.35
N GLY A 219 0.69 16.50 -3.74
CA GLY A 219 -0.04 17.57 -4.42
C GLY A 219 -1.39 17.10 -4.95
N LEU A 220 -2.09 16.30 -4.16
CA LEU A 220 -3.42 15.74 -4.46
C LEU A 220 -4.50 16.20 -3.48
N GLU A 221 -4.29 17.24 -2.70
CA GLU A 221 -5.28 17.81 -1.79
C GLU A 221 -6.55 18.33 -2.49
#